data_cb2cf57d89f09063c8f3b2ce71cc013d
#
_entry.id   cb2cf57d89f09063c8f3b2ce71cc013d
#
_cell.length_a   1.000
_cell.length_b   1.000
_cell.length_c   1.000
_cell.angle_alpha   90.00
_cell.angle_beta   90.00
_cell.angle_gamma   90.00
#
_symmetry.space_group_name_H-M   'P 1'
#
loop_
_entity.id
_entity.type
_entity.pdbx_description
1 polymer ?
#
loop_
_entity_poly.entity_id
_entity_poly.type
_entity_poly.pdbx_seq_one_letter_code
_entity_poly.pdbx_strand_id
1 'polypeptide(L)'
;MTTLFDPIQVGDMALANRIVMAPLTRNRAIEGNKPGPLTVEYYRQRATAGLIIAEASPISPLAQGYLDTPGIWSAEQVAAWREVTSAVHGEGGKIVLQLWHVGRISHSSLLPDGAAPVSSTDRVAN
;
A
#
# COMPACT_ATOMS: atom_id res chain seq x y z
N MET A 1 9.78 5.52 32.64
CA MET A 1 9.71 6.49 31.53
C MET A 1 9.46 5.70 30.25
N THR A 2 8.43 6.01 29.47
CA THR A 2 8.11 5.27 28.24
C THR A 2 9.03 5.71 27.10
N THR A 3 9.56 4.76 26.35
CA THR A 3 10.47 5.00 25.22
C THR A 3 9.80 4.60 23.89
N LEU A 4 10.43 4.93 22.75
CA LEU A 4 9.96 4.51 21.42
C LEU A 4 10.04 2.98 21.21
N PHE A 5 10.87 2.31 21.99
CA PHE A 5 11.11 0.87 21.86
C PHE A 5 10.23 0.03 22.79
N ASP A 6 9.43 0.67 23.65
CA ASP A 6 8.49 -0.05 24.51
C ASP A 6 7.28 -0.54 23.71
N PRO A 7 6.75 -1.74 24.01
CA PRO A 7 5.55 -2.24 23.34
C PRO A 7 4.34 -1.35 23.59
N ILE A 8 3.37 -1.43 22.69
CA ILE A 8 2.10 -0.70 22.78
C ILE A 8 0.96 -1.51 22.19
N GLN A 9 -0.22 -1.38 22.79
CA GLN A 9 -1.46 -1.91 22.22
C GLN A 9 -2.13 -0.82 21.37
N VAL A 10 -2.46 -1.14 20.11
CA VAL A 10 -3.19 -0.27 19.18
C VAL A 10 -4.41 -1.03 18.68
N GLY A 11 -5.58 -0.72 19.23
CA GLY A 11 -6.78 -1.55 19.04
C GLY A 11 -6.48 -3.00 19.45
N ASP A 12 -6.71 -3.95 18.53
CA ASP A 12 -6.46 -5.38 18.77
C ASP A 12 -5.01 -5.80 18.40
N MET A 13 -4.17 -4.87 17.99
CA MET A 13 -2.78 -5.16 17.61
C MET A 13 -1.81 -4.86 18.75
N ALA A 14 -1.12 -5.90 19.23
CA ALA A 14 0.03 -5.74 20.10
C ALA A 14 1.28 -5.45 19.25
N LEU A 15 1.85 -4.26 19.36
CA LEU A 15 3.04 -3.83 18.63
C LEU A 15 4.29 -3.96 19.52
N ALA A 16 5.38 -4.44 18.96
CA ALA A 16 6.64 -4.64 19.67
C ALA A 16 7.33 -3.32 20.08
N ASN A 17 7.03 -2.25 19.38
CA ASN A 17 7.55 -0.91 19.65
C ASN A 17 6.60 0.15 19.10
N ARG A 18 6.89 1.43 19.31
CA ARG A 18 6.05 2.58 18.95
C ARG A 18 6.45 3.25 17.65
N ILE A 19 7.32 2.61 16.86
CA ILE A 19 7.76 3.12 15.56
C ILE A 19 6.82 2.60 14.48
N VAL A 20 6.17 3.50 13.75
CA VAL A 20 5.29 3.15 12.64
C VAL A 20 5.90 3.65 11.34
N MET A 21 6.09 2.75 10.39
CA MET A 21 6.45 3.15 9.03
C MET A 21 5.23 3.72 8.32
N ALA A 22 5.29 5.00 7.96
CA ALA A 22 4.23 5.67 7.22
C ALA A 22 4.13 5.14 5.77
N PRO A 23 2.94 5.18 5.15
CA PRO A 23 2.77 4.79 3.75
C PRO A 23 3.53 5.74 2.83
N LEU A 24 4.23 5.17 1.85
CA LEU A 24 5.00 5.93 0.87
C LEU A 24 4.83 5.31 -0.51
N THR A 25 4.20 6.02 -1.44
CA THR A 25 4.07 5.62 -2.84
C THR A 25 5.44 5.59 -3.49
N ARG A 26 5.85 4.45 -4.05
CA ARG A 26 7.20 4.26 -4.58
C ARG A 26 7.26 4.13 -6.10
N ASN A 27 6.12 3.90 -6.75
CA ASN A 27 6.05 3.67 -8.20
C ASN A 27 7.00 2.55 -8.65
N ARG A 28 6.86 1.37 -8.07
CA ARG A 28 7.74 0.19 -8.29
C ARG A 28 6.95 -1.11 -8.51
N ALA A 29 5.65 -1.00 -8.84
CA ALA A 29 4.88 -2.17 -9.26
C ALA A 29 5.45 -2.74 -10.57
N ILE A 30 5.38 -4.04 -10.68
CA ILE A 30 5.69 -4.75 -11.93
C ILE A 30 4.43 -4.88 -12.80
N GLU A 31 4.58 -5.46 -13.98
CA GLU A 31 3.48 -5.69 -14.92
C GLU A 31 2.22 -6.24 -14.24
N GLY A 32 1.06 -5.70 -14.60
CA GLY A 32 -0.22 -6.00 -13.95
C GLY A 32 -0.43 -5.27 -12.62
N ASN A 33 0.32 -4.19 -12.35
CA ASN A 33 0.24 -3.42 -11.12
C ASN A 33 0.40 -4.33 -9.87
N LYS A 34 1.37 -5.23 -9.90
CA LYS A 34 1.66 -6.16 -8.80
C LYS A 34 2.88 -5.71 -8.00
N PRO A 35 2.91 -5.89 -6.67
CA PRO A 35 4.16 -5.81 -5.95
C PRO A 35 5.14 -6.87 -6.47
N GLY A 36 6.36 -6.46 -6.79
CA GLY A 36 7.41 -7.36 -7.28
C GLY A 36 8.37 -7.84 -6.19
N PRO A 37 9.36 -8.68 -6.53
CA PRO A 37 10.32 -9.22 -5.56
C PRO A 37 11.08 -8.15 -4.77
N LEU A 38 11.41 -7.02 -5.40
CA LEU A 38 12.05 -5.90 -4.70
C LEU A 38 11.12 -5.24 -3.69
N THR A 39 9.81 -5.28 -3.92
CA THR A 39 8.81 -4.80 -2.96
C THR A 39 8.75 -5.73 -1.75
N VAL A 40 8.81 -7.04 -1.96
CA VAL A 40 8.90 -8.04 -0.88
C VAL A 40 10.10 -7.75 0.01
N GLU A 41 11.30 -7.63 -0.58
CA GLU A 41 12.53 -7.36 0.15
C GLU A 41 12.50 -6.00 0.87
N TYR A 42 11.96 -4.96 0.23
CA TYR A 42 11.83 -3.63 0.80
C TYR A 42 11.04 -3.63 2.11
N TYR A 43 9.90 -4.32 2.16
CA TYR A 43 9.09 -4.40 3.37
C TYR A 43 9.68 -5.37 4.40
N ARG A 44 10.26 -6.50 3.96
CA ARG A 44 10.93 -7.45 4.84
C ARG A 44 12.06 -6.78 5.65
N GLN A 45 12.89 -5.96 5.01
CA GLN A 45 13.98 -5.21 5.67
C GLN A 45 13.50 -4.21 6.75
N ARG A 46 12.21 -3.89 6.77
CA ARG A 46 11.60 -2.92 7.70
C ARG A 46 10.67 -3.58 8.73
N ALA A 47 10.66 -4.89 8.76
CA ALA A 47 9.78 -5.69 9.63
C ALA A 47 10.02 -5.48 11.13
N THR A 48 11.15 -4.88 11.52
CA THR A 48 11.45 -4.49 12.91
C THR A 48 10.67 -3.28 13.40
N ALA A 49 10.01 -2.51 12.50
CA ALA A 49 9.06 -1.48 12.92
C ALA A 49 7.88 -2.12 13.69
N GLY A 50 7.33 -1.41 14.65
CA GLY A 50 6.14 -1.88 15.39
C GLY A 50 4.95 -2.13 14.46
N LEU A 51 4.79 -1.27 13.43
CA LEU A 51 3.79 -1.45 12.37
C LEU A 51 4.33 -0.86 11.06
N ILE A 52 4.10 -1.57 9.96
CA ILE A 52 4.27 -1.03 8.61
C ILE A 52 2.89 -0.69 8.06
N ILE A 53 2.69 0.56 7.62
CA ILE A 53 1.58 0.90 6.72
C ILE A 53 2.17 0.89 5.31
N ALA A 54 1.75 -0.08 4.49
CA ALA A 54 2.26 -0.23 3.14
C ALA A 54 1.78 0.90 2.23
N GLU A 55 2.45 1.06 1.09
CA GLU A 55 2.12 2.06 0.10
C GLU A 55 0.66 2.02 -0.33
N ALA A 56 0.13 3.19 -0.70
CA ALA A 56 -1.24 3.33 -1.17
C ALA A 56 -1.50 2.45 -2.39
N SER A 57 -2.52 1.60 -2.27
CA SER A 57 -2.87 0.59 -3.26
C SER A 57 -4.27 0.83 -3.81
N PRO A 58 -4.40 1.14 -5.11
CA PRO A 58 -5.69 1.30 -5.75
C PRO A 58 -6.60 0.08 -5.56
N ILE A 59 -7.88 0.33 -5.26
CA ILE A 59 -8.90 -0.70 -4.99
C ILE A 59 -9.65 -1.16 -6.23
N SER A 60 -9.43 -0.47 -7.36
CA SER A 60 -10.02 -0.81 -8.66
C SER A 60 -9.18 -0.19 -9.78
N PRO A 61 -9.35 -0.61 -11.04
CA PRO A 61 -8.69 0.06 -12.17
C PRO A 61 -9.00 1.56 -12.26
N LEU A 62 -10.21 1.98 -11.90
CA LEU A 62 -10.62 3.39 -11.90
C LEU A 62 -10.02 4.20 -10.72
N ALA A 63 -9.47 3.52 -9.73
CA ALA A 63 -8.84 4.17 -8.58
C ALA A 63 -7.39 4.60 -8.86
N GLN A 64 -6.82 4.24 -10.01
CA GLN A 64 -5.43 4.52 -10.36
C GLN A 64 -5.24 5.99 -10.78
N GLY A 65 -4.14 6.60 -10.37
CA GLY A 65 -3.78 7.97 -10.75
C GLY A 65 -2.28 8.20 -10.82
N TYR A 66 -1.49 7.14 -10.59
CA TYR A 66 -0.03 7.16 -10.70
C TYR A 66 0.46 5.90 -11.40
N LEU A 67 1.53 6.02 -12.18
CA LEU A 67 2.15 4.87 -12.84
C LEU A 67 2.76 3.91 -11.81
N ASP A 68 2.78 2.63 -12.14
CA ASP A 68 3.49 1.59 -11.40
C ASP A 68 3.15 1.56 -9.89
N THR A 69 1.91 1.83 -9.53
CA THR A 69 1.40 1.63 -8.17
C THR A 69 0.77 0.24 -8.03
N PRO A 70 1.09 -0.53 -6.98
CA PRO A 70 0.57 -1.88 -6.83
C PRO A 70 -0.89 -1.84 -6.36
N GLY A 71 -1.77 -2.42 -7.15
CA GLY A 71 -3.19 -2.52 -6.85
C GLY A 71 -3.55 -3.67 -5.91
N ILE A 72 -4.83 -3.73 -5.52
CA ILE A 72 -5.39 -4.80 -4.67
C ILE A 72 -6.77 -5.27 -5.17
N TRP A 73 -7.06 -5.14 -6.45
CA TRP A 73 -8.37 -5.47 -7.02
C TRP A 73 -8.41 -6.79 -7.80
N SER A 74 -7.26 -7.39 -8.13
CA SER A 74 -7.21 -8.68 -8.85
C SER A 74 -6.66 -9.81 -7.98
N ALA A 75 -6.97 -11.04 -8.36
CA ALA A 75 -6.48 -12.23 -7.66
C ALA A 75 -4.94 -12.32 -7.72
N GLU A 76 -4.34 -11.93 -8.84
CA GLU A 76 -2.88 -11.93 -9.04
C GLU A 76 -2.20 -10.88 -8.14
N GLN A 77 -2.82 -9.71 -7.99
CA GLN A 77 -2.33 -8.67 -7.08
C GLN A 77 -2.42 -9.13 -5.62
N VAL A 78 -3.55 -9.75 -5.24
CA VAL A 78 -3.71 -10.32 -3.89
C VAL A 78 -2.66 -11.41 -3.63
N ALA A 79 -2.40 -12.29 -4.60
CA ALA A 79 -1.37 -13.32 -4.48
C ALA A 79 0.02 -12.68 -4.29
N ALA A 80 0.36 -11.66 -5.07
CA ALA A 80 1.63 -10.94 -4.94
C ALA A 80 1.75 -10.20 -3.60
N TRP A 81 0.68 -9.61 -3.08
CA TRP A 81 0.67 -9.01 -1.74
C TRP A 81 0.83 -10.05 -0.62
N ARG A 82 0.36 -11.28 -0.82
CA ARG A 82 0.61 -12.38 0.15
C ARG A 82 2.09 -12.69 0.31
N GLU A 83 2.89 -12.61 -0.76
CA GLU A 83 4.35 -12.77 -0.68
C GLU A 83 4.97 -11.67 0.21
N VAL A 84 4.52 -10.42 0.03
CA VAL A 84 4.98 -9.29 0.86
C VAL A 84 4.62 -9.50 2.33
N THR A 85 3.35 -9.81 2.61
CA THR A 85 2.88 -9.98 4.00
C THR A 85 3.53 -11.19 4.66
N SER A 86 3.71 -12.30 3.93
CA SER A 86 4.38 -13.49 4.44
C SER A 86 5.83 -13.20 4.81
N ALA A 87 6.56 -12.44 3.99
CA ALA A 87 7.94 -12.06 4.27
C ALA A 87 8.06 -11.19 5.52
N VAL A 88 7.16 -10.21 5.69
CA VAL A 88 7.14 -9.35 6.89
C VAL A 88 6.74 -10.15 8.14
N HIS A 89 5.72 -11.00 8.04
CA HIS A 89 5.27 -11.85 9.16
C HIS A 89 6.34 -12.88 9.54
N GLY A 90 7.07 -13.42 8.57
CA GLY A 90 8.18 -14.35 8.81
C GLY A 90 9.31 -13.75 9.67
N GLU A 91 9.49 -12.43 9.62
CA GLU A 91 10.42 -11.68 10.48
C GLU A 91 9.74 -11.21 11.80
N GLY A 92 8.50 -11.63 12.08
CA GLY A 92 7.74 -11.21 13.27
C GLY A 92 7.11 -9.81 13.17
N GLY A 93 7.22 -9.14 12.03
CA GLY A 93 6.66 -7.79 11.81
C GLY A 93 5.16 -7.80 11.57
N LYS A 94 4.57 -6.62 11.62
CA LYS A 94 3.15 -6.38 11.31
C LYS A 94 3.03 -5.38 10.17
N ILE A 95 2.13 -5.67 9.23
CA ILE A 95 1.90 -4.83 8.06
C ILE A 95 0.40 -4.72 7.78
N VAL A 96 -0.04 -3.51 7.44
CA VAL A 96 -1.39 -3.20 6.96
C VAL A 96 -1.28 -2.46 5.62
N LEU A 97 -2.30 -2.57 4.79
CA LEU A 97 -2.34 -1.93 3.48
C LEU A 97 -3.11 -0.63 3.53
N GLN A 98 -2.59 0.44 2.92
CA GLN A 98 -3.35 1.66 2.70
C GLN A 98 -4.21 1.48 1.43
N LEU A 99 -5.53 1.37 1.59
CA LEU A 99 -6.46 1.34 0.46
C LEU A 99 -6.62 2.73 -0.14
N TRP A 100 -6.66 2.82 -1.47
CA TRP A 100 -6.60 4.10 -2.16
C TRP A 100 -7.57 4.19 -3.34
N HIS A 101 -8.15 5.37 -3.50
CA HIS A 101 -8.81 5.82 -4.71
C HIS A 101 -8.46 7.30 -4.93
N VAL A 102 -7.74 7.61 -6.00
CA VAL A 102 -7.24 8.98 -6.20
C VAL A 102 -8.32 9.99 -6.63
N GLY A 103 -9.48 9.49 -7.04
CA GLY A 103 -10.59 10.36 -7.42
C GLY A 103 -10.24 11.24 -8.62
N ARG A 104 -10.58 12.53 -8.51
CA ARG A 104 -10.35 13.53 -9.56
C ARG A 104 -8.88 13.82 -9.91
N ILE A 105 -7.94 13.37 -9.07
CA ILE A 105 -6.50 13.56 -9.30
C ILE A 105 -5.96 12.62 -10.39
N SER A 106 -6.75 11.63 -10.82
CA SER A 106 -6.40 10.75 -11.92
C SER A 106 -6.37 11.47 -13.28
N HIS A 107 -5.86 10.77 -14.29
CA HIS A 107 -5.85 11.22 -15.68
C HIS A 107 -6.33 10.10 -16.59
N SER A 108 -7.06 10.44 -17.66
CA SER A 108 -7.65 9.47 -18.59
C SER A 108 -6.63 8.51 -19.22
N SER A 109 -5.38 8.94 -19.39
CA SER A 109 -4.30 8.06 -19.89
C SER A 109 -3.91 6.92 -18.95
N LEU A 110 -4.31 6.97 -17.69
CA LEU A 110 -4.04 5.95 -16.67
C LEU A 110 -5.24 5.04 -16.40
N LEU A 111 -6.40 5.39 -16.97
CA LEU A 111 -7.65 4.70 -16.73
C LEU A 111 -8.03 3.81 -17.90
N PRO A 112 -8.78 2.72 -17.67
CA PRO A 112 -9.24 1.82 -18.74
C PRO A 112 -9.98 2.60 -19.82
N ASP A 113 -9.70 2.27 -21.07
CA ASP A 113 -10.36 2.82 -22.26
C ASP A 113 -10.39 4.36 -22.34
N GLY A 114 -9.44 5.02 -21.68
CA GLY A 114 -9.38 6.48 -21.60
C GLY A 114 -10.53 7.11 -20.81
N ALA A 115 -11.11 6.37 -19.86
CA ALA A 115 -12.23 6.84 -19.04
C ALA A 115 -11.90 8.14 -18.30
N ALA A 116 -12.91 8.97 -18.07
CA ALA A 116 -12.76 10.15 -17.22
C ALA A 116 -12.55 9.75 -15.74
N PRO A 117 -11.75 10.51 -14.97
CA PRO A 117 -11.63 10.30 -13.54
C PRO A 117 -12.97 10.36 -12.82
N VAL A 118 -13.18 9.45 -11.85
CA VAL A 118 -14.40 9.36 -11.05
C VAL A 118 -14.22 10.10 -9.73
N SER A 119 -15.17 10.93 -9.35
CA SER A 119 -15.16 11.69 -8.10
C SER A 119 -16.59 11.87 -7.57
N SER A 120 -16.72 12.26 -6.32
CA SER A 120 -18.02 12.60 -5.70
C SER A 120 -18.67 13.88 -6.26
N THR A 121 -17.91 14.67 -7.02
CA THR A 121 -18.39 15.89 -7.68
C THR A 121 -17.76 15.99 -9.09
N ASP A 122 -18.35 16.83 -9.94
CA ASP A 122 -17.87 17.12 -11.32
C ASP A 122 -16.72 18.14 -11.37
N ARG A 123 -16.21 18.60 -10.23
CA ARG A 123 -15.11 19.56 -10.18
C ARG A 123 -13.80 18.93 -10.64
N VAL A 124 -13.14 19.57 -11.57
CA VAL A 124 -11.79 19.21 -12.03
C VAL A 124 -10.76 19.56 -10.95
N ALA A 125 -9.69 18.78 -10.86
CA ALA A 125 -8.54 19.15 -10.03
C ALA A 125 -7.82 20.37 -10.65
N ASN A 126 -7.37 21.28 -9.82
CA ASN A 126 -6.58 22.43 -10.25
C ASN A 126 -5.12 22.02 -10.48
#